data_c60552091666592e00dbe25af2478697
#
_entry.id   c60552091666592e00dbe25af2478697
#
_cell.length_a   1.000
_cell.length_b   1.000
_cell.length_c   1.000
_cell.angle_alpha   90.00
_cell.angle_beta   90.00
_cell.angle_gamma   90.00
#
_symmetry.space_group_name_H-M   'P 1'
#
loop_
_entity.id
_entity.type
_entity.pdbx_description
1 polymer ?
#
loop_
_entity_poly.entity_id
_entity_poly.type
_entity_poly.pdbx_seq_one_letter_code
_entity_poly.pdbx_strand_id
1 'polypeptide(L)'
;PTIGELHPMVLGQPLALAHVLENAAVALQAQAGCAVNFGHTSPTLEEGVYQVVVQYTEEAVGRRALELAEALIAAAQNGTAFDATAAITELRDLDESERLGPSTGSIVDAAVARGIPYRRLTSGSLVQFGWGSKQRRIQAAEVDSTSGVAESIAQDKELTKQLLNAAGVPVPLGR
;
A
#
# COMPACT_ATOMS: atom_id res chain seq x y z
N PRO A 1 14.26 3.01 18.51
CA PRO A 1 13.74 4.22 19.14
C PRO A 1 12.49 3.82 19.90
N THR A 2 12.57 3.83 21.23
CA THR A 2 11.44 3.63 22.10
C THR A 2 10.39 4.68 21.74
N ILE A 3 9.18 4.25 21.34
CA ILE A 3 8.00 5.11 21.37
C ILE A 3 7.93 5.58 22.82
N GLY A 4 8.07 6.90 23.04
CA GLY A 4 8.24 7.45 24.37
C GLY A 4 7.15 6.96 25.33
N GLU A 5 7.48 6.79 26.59
CA GLU A 5 6.54 6.38 27.61
C GLU A 5 5.32 7.31 27.56
N LEU A 6 4.13 6.72 27.37
CA LEU A 6 2.89 7.48 27.40
C LEU A 6 2.73 8.05 28.81
N HIS A 7 2.62 9.38 28.92
CA HIS A 7 2.48 10.03 30.20
C HIS A 7 1.19 9.55 30.90
N PRO A 8 1.19 9.19 32.18
CA PRO A 8 0.03 8.65 32.89
C PRO A 8 -1.23 9.50 32.77
N MET A 9 -1.09 10.84 32.65
CA MET A 9 -2.23 11.75 32.46
C MET A 9 -2.95 11.53 31.12
N VAL A 10 -2.29 11.01 30.10
CA VAL A 10 -2.88 10.74 28.78
C VAL A 10 -3.73 9.48 28.82
N LEU A 11 -3.34 8.48 29.61
CA LEU A 11 -4.00 7.18 29.69
C LEU A 11 -5.41 7.22 30.27
N GLY A 12 -5.76 8.29 30.98
CA GLY A 12 -7.09 8.47 31.60
C GLY A 12 -8.06 9.37 30.82
N GLN A 13 -7.65 9.94 29.68
CA GLN A 13 -8.49 10.88 28.92
C GLN A 13 -8.89 10.26 27.56
N PRO A 14 -10.18 10.01 27.30
CA PRO A 14 -10.63 9.35 26.07
C PRO A 14 -10.19 10.06 24.78
N LEU A 15 -10.28 11.39 24.74
CA LEU A 15 -9.81 12.18 23.59
C LEU A 15 -8.29 12.05 23.38
N ALA A 16 -7.53 12.07 24.47
CA ALA A 16 -6.07 11.91 24.41
C ALA A 16 -5.69 10.51 23.89
N LEU A 17 -6.41 9.46 24.32
CA LEU A 17 -6.21 8.10 23.81
C LEU A 17 -6.56 7.97 22.34
N ALA A 18 -7.62 8.62 21.86
CA ALA A 18 -7.97 8.64 20.44
C ALA A 18 -6.88 9.30 19.60
N HIS A 19 -6.30 10.41 20.05
CA HIS A 19 -5.13 11.03 19.38
C HIS A 19 -3.88 10.14 19.44
N VAL A 20 -3.65 9.43 20.54
CA VAL A 20 -2.52 8.48 20.64
C VAL A 20 -2.71 7.34 19.64
N LEU A 21 -3.94 6.80 19.51
CA LEU A 21 -4.27 5.76 18.54
C LEU A 21 -3.97 6.22 17.11
N GLU A 22 -4.47 7.40 16.74
CA GLU A 22 -4.22 8.03 15.44
C GLU A 22 -2.72 8.13 15.14
N ASN A 23 -1.98 8.80 16.04
CA ASN A 23 -0.56 9.04 15.85
C ASN A 23 0.25 7.74 15.83
N ALA A 24 -0.07 6.77 16.68
CA ALA A 24 0.58 5.48 16.71
C ALA A 24 0.36 4.70 15.40
N ALA A 25 -0.88 4.65 14.90
CA ALA A 25 -1.20 3.96 13.66
C ALA A 25 -0.50 4.58 12.44
N VAL A 26 -0.44 5.92 12.36
CA VAL A 26 0.31 6.62 11.29
C VAL A 26 1.81 6.38 11.45
N ALA A 27 2.35 6.49 12.67
CA ALA A 27 3.78 6.31 12.92
C ALA A 27 4.27 4.89 12.62
N LEU A 28 3.50 3.86 12.98
CA LEU A 28 3.83 2.45 12.68
C LEU A 28 3.90 2.21 11.17
N GLN A 29 2.92 2.71 10.39
CA GLN A 29 2.93 2.64 8.94
C GLN A 29 4.13 3.39 8.33
N ALA A 30 4.38 4.61 8.77
CA ALA A 30 5.50 5.42 8.26
C ALA A 30 6.86 4.74 8.54
N GLN A 31 7.04 4.13 9.72
CA GLN A 31 8.25 3.36 10.05
C GLN A 31 8.37 2.05 9.27
N ALA A 32 7.25 1.46 8.86
CA ALA A 32 7.24 0.32 7.95
C ALA A 32 7.63 0.70 6.51
N GLY A 33 7.65 2.00 6.17
CA GLY A 33 8.02 2.52 4.85
C GLY A 33 6.85 2.98 4.00
N CYS A 34 5.61 2.97 4.54
CA CYS A 34 4.44 3.48 3.85
C CYS A 34 4.48 5.01 3.75
N ALA A 35 4.07 5.56 2.60
CA ALA A 35 4.03 7.00 2.35
C ALA A 35 2.78 7.64 2.96
N VAL A 36 2.67 7.61 4.29
CA VAL A 36 1.55 8.16 5.05
C VAL A 36 2.05 9.21 6.04
N ASN A 37 1.28 10.28 6.23
CA ASN A 37 1.60 11.36 7.16
C ASN A 37 0.35 12.07 7.73
N PHE A 38 -0.84 11.58 7.39
CA PHE A 38 -2.09 12.22 7.80
C PHE A 38 -2.90 11.32 8.75
N GLY A 39 -3.38 11.94 9.81
CA GLY A 39 -4.41 11.43 10.69
C GLY A 39 -5.31 12.55 11.16
N HIS A 40 -6.51 12.23 11.62
CA HIS A 40 -7.44 13.18 12.20
C HIS A 40 -8.35 12.50 13.21
N THR A 41 -8.47 13.12 14.38
CA THR A 41 -9.39 12.68 15.44
C THR A 41 -10.42 13.77 15.70
N SER A 42 -11.69 13.40 15.75
CA SER A 42 -12.79 14.32 16.07
C SER A 42 -13.81 13.68 17.02
N PRO A 43 -14.47 14.48 17.89
CA PRO A 43 -15.58 14.00 18.68
C PRO A 43 -16.78 13.66 17.79
N THR A 44 -17.59 12.71 18.19
CA THR A 44 -18.89 12.41 17.60
C THR A 44 -20.04 13.11 18.34
N LEU A 45 -21.26 12.87 17.93
CA LEU A 45 -22.46 13.35 18.65
C LEU A 45 -22.69 12.60 19.97
N GLU A 46 -22.09 11.45 20.13
CA GLU A 46 -22.19 10.62 21.33
C GLU A 46 -21.04 10.98 22.28
N GLU A 47 -21.36 11.28 23.53
CA GLU A 47 -20.38 11.67 24.53
C GLU A 47 -19.38 10.52 24.80
N GLY A 48 -18.09 10.82 24.78
CA GLY A 48 -17.03 9.85 24.97
C GLY A 48 -16.67 9.00 23.76
N VAL A 49 -17.37 9.16 22.63
CA VAL A 49 -17.10 8.48 21.36
C VAL A 49 -16.38 9.42 20.39
N TYR A 50 -15.28 8.93 19.81
CA TYR A 50 -14.42 9.69 18.90
C TYR A 50 -14.28 8.95 17.58
N GLN A 51 -14.23 9.71 16.49
CA GLN A 51 -13.90 9.21 15.18
C GLN A 51 -12.40 9.42 14.94
N VAL A 52 -11.69 8.34 14.64
CA VAL A 52 -10.28 8.36 14.26
C VAL A 52 -10.16 8.01 12.79
N VAL A 53 -9.48 8.87 12.03
CA VAL A 53 -9.21 8.69 10.61
C VAL A 53 -7.70 8.63 10.45
N VAL A 54 -7.20 7.63 9.75
CA VAL A 54 -5.79 7.49 9.41
C VAL A 54 -5.61 7.26 7.92
N GLN A 55 -4.61 7.87 7.36
CA GLN A 55 -4.19 7.60 5.98
C GLN A 55 -3.58 6.22 5.89
N TYR A 56 -3.74 5.57 4.75
CA TYR A 56 -3.06 4.32 4.41
C TYR A 56 -2.67 4.29 2.94
N THR A 57 -1.70 3.47 2.58
CA THR A 57 -1.34 3.14 1.20
C THR A 57 -2.16 1.96 0.70
N GLU A 58 -2.24 0.90 1.52
CA GLU A 58 -3.04 -0.29 1.27
C GLU A 58 -4.00 -0.50 2.46
N GLU A 59 -5.27 -0.84 2.17
CA GLU A 59 -6.32 -0.94 3.21
C GLU A 59 -5.97 -1.98 4.28
N ALA A 60 -5.41 -3.13 3.88
CA ALA A 60 -5.01 -4.18 4.81
C ALA A 60 -3.94 -3.69 5.80
N VAL A 61 -2.97 -2.91 5.32
CA VAL A 61 -1.91 -2.30 6.13
C VAL A 61 -2.49 -1.29 7.11
N GLY A 62 -3.40 -0.41 6.65
CA GLY A 62 -4.05 0.58 7.50
C GLY A 62 -4.89 -0.05 8.61
N ARG A 63 -5.66 -1.10 8.30
CA ARG A 63 -6.43 -1.86 9.29
C ARG A 63 -5.52 -2.52 10.33
N ARG A 64 -4.46 -3.19 9.87
CA ARG A 64 -3.52 -3.86 10.77
C ARG A 64 -2.76 -2.86 11.63
N ALA A 65 -2.40 -1.70 11.10
CA ALA A 65 -1.76 -0.64 11.86
C ALA A 65 -2.63 -0.11 13.01
N LEU A 66 -3.96 0.01 12.80
CA LEU A 66 -4.89 0.38 13.88
C LEU A 66 -4.94 -0.70 14.98
N GLU A 67 -5.03 -1.98 14.62
CA GLU A 67 -5.01 -3.09 15.59
C GLU A 67 -3.71 -3.11 16.41
N LEU A 68 -2.57 -2.91 15.77
CA LEU A 68 -1.27 -2.85 16.44
C LEU A 68 -1.14 -1.60 17.33
N ALA A 69 -1.71 -0.47 16.93
CA ALA A 69 -1.75 0.73 17.74
C ALA A 69 -2.65 0.55 18.98
N GLU A 70 -3.79 -0.14 18.86
CA GLU A 70 -4.62 -0.54 20.01
C GLU A 70 -3.86 -1.46 20.95
N ALA A 71 -3.14 -2.45 20.44
CA ALA A 71 -2.31 -3.36 21.23
C ALA A 71 -1.18 -2.62 21.96
N LEU A 72 -0.55 -1.63 21.31
CA LEU A 72 0.45 -0.76 21.92
C LEU A 72 -0.12 0.03 23.10
N ILE A 73 -1.31 0.64 22.92
CA ILE A 73 -1.98 1.40 23.97
C ILE A 73 -2.35 0.48 25.14
N ALA A 74 -2.92 -0.70 24.85
CA ALA A 74 -3.26 -1.68 25.87
C ALA A 74 -2.03 -2.15 26.65
N ALA A 75 -0.91 -2.40 25.98
CA ALA A 75 0.34 -2.76 26.63
C ALA A 75 0.84 -1.63 27.56
N ALA A 76 0.78 -0.38 27.10
CA ALA A 76 1.17 0.77 27.90
C ALA A 76 0.26 0.97 29.13
N GLN A 77 -1.05 0.76 28.99
CA GLN A 77 -2.00 0.85 30.12
C GLN A 77 -1.78 -0.25 31.15
N ASN A 78 -1.40 -1.43 30.72
CA ASN A 78 -1.19 -2.59 31.60
C ASN A 78 0.26 -2.71 32.11
N GLY A 79 1.17 -1.83 31.69
CA GLY A 79 2.59 -1.92 32.02
C GLY A 79 3.28 -3.16 31.46
N THR A 80 2.79 -3.69 30.34
CA THR A 80 3.36 -4.85 29.64
C THR A 80 4.24 -4.41 28.46
N ALA A 81 5.16 -5.29 28.02
CA ALA A 81 6.01 -5.00 26.89
C ALA A 81 5.21 -5.07 25.57
N PHE A 82 5.55 -4.17 24.62
CA PHE A 82 5.10 -4.22 23.25
C PHE A 82 6.31 -4.25 22.30
N ASP A 83 6.37 -5.22 21.41
CA ASP A 83 7.45 -5.33 20.44
C ASP A 83 7.15 -4.48 19.19
N ALA A 84 7.57 -3.22 19.24
CA ALA A 84 7.40 -2.28 18.14
C ALA A 84 8.19 -2.70 16.89
N THR A 85 9.34 -3.40 17.05
CA THR A 85 10.15 -3.86 15.92
C THR A 85 9.44 -4.97 15.16
N ALA A 86 8.85 -5.93 15.87
CA ALA A 86 8.06 -6.98 15.26
C ALA A 86 6.82 -6.40 14.54
N ALA A 87 6.11 -5.46 15.16
CA ALA A 87 4.95 -4.79 14.57
C ALA A 87 5.30 -4.03 13.27
N ILE A 88 6.41 -3.31 13.25
CA ILE A 88 6.89 -2.58 12.05
C ILE A 88 7.29 -3.56 10.95
N THR A 89 7.94 -4.67 11.31
CA THR A 89 8.32 -5.71 10.34
C THR A 89 7.09 -6.35 9.72
N GLU A 90 6.10 -6.71 10.55
CA GLU A 90 4.82 -7.27 10.10
C GLU A 90 4.11 -6.34 9.09
N LEU A 91 4.02 -5.05 9.40
CA LEU A 91 3.39 -4.08 8.48
C LEU A 91 4.17 -3.92 7.18
N ARG A 92 5.50 -3.99 7.22
CA ARG A 92 6.34 -3.94 6.01
C ARG A 92 6.12 -5.16 5.12
N ASP A 93 6.11 -6.35 5.70
CA ASP A 93 5.87 -7.60 4.97
C ASP A 93 4.45 -7.62 4.37
N LEU A 94 3.47 -7.10 5.11
CA LEU A 94 2.11 -6.95 4.63
C LEU A 94 2.03 -5.93 3.47
N ASP A 95 2.67 -4.76 3.57
CA ASP A 95 2.71 -3.77 2.49
C ASP A 95 3.37 -4.36 1.24
N GLU A 96 4.48 -5.08 1.39
CA GLU A 96 5.17 -5.74 0.27
C GLU A 96 4.30 -6.80 -0.42
N SER A 97 3.45 -7.50 0.31
CA SER A 97 2.54 -8.50 -0.24
C SER A 97 1.31 -7.89 -0.91
N GLU A 98 0.83 -6.75 -0.41
CA GLU A 98 -0.41 -6.12 -0.87
C GLU A 98 -0.18 -5.09 -1.99
N ARG A 99 0.93 -4.36 -1.98
CA ARG A 99 1.17 -3.30 -2.95
C ARG A 99 1.30 -3.83 -4.38
N LEU A 100 0.94 -2.99 -5.32
CA LEU A 100 1.18 -3.25 -6.74
C LEU A 100 2.68 -3.34 -7.01
N GLY A 101 3.07 -4.28 -7.87
CA GLY A 101 4.45 -4.37 -8.34
C GLY A 101 4.90 -3.05 -9.02
N PRO A 102 6.22 -2.79 -9.09
CA PRO A 102 6.75 -1.47 -9.47
C PRO A 102 6.27 -0.98 -10.83
N SER A 103 6.12 -1.85 -11.81
CA SER A 103 5.62 -1.46 -13.15
C SER A 103 4.16 -1.02 -13.11
N THR A 104 3.29 -1.83 -12.50
CA THR A 104 1.86 -1.50 -12.39
C THR A 104 1.64 -0.28 -11.50
N GLY A 105 2.36 -0.19 -10.37
CA GLY A 105 2.30 0.95 -9.45
C GLY A 105 2.66 2.25 -10.15
N SER A 106 3.76 2.30 -10.89
CA SER A 106 4.18 3.50 -11.64
C SER A 106 3.13 3.95 -12.68
N ILE A 107 2.45 3.00 -13.33
CA ILE A 107 1.37 3.32 -14.28
C ILE A 107 0.15 3.89 -13.53
N VAL A 108 -0.21 3.29 -12.39
CA VAL A 108 -1.31 3.77 -11.55
C VAL A 108 -1.02 5.18 -11.02
N ASP A 109 0.18 5.43 -10.49
CA ASP A 109 0.59 6.75 -9.99
C ASP A 109 0.53 7.81 -11.09
N ALA A 110 1.00 7.48 -12.30
CA ALA A 110 0.92 8.36 -13.43
C ALA A 110 -0.53 8.65 -13.87
N ALA A 111 -1.44 7.71 -13.72
CA ALA A 111 -2.87 7.89 -13.98
C ALA A 111 -3.52 8.78 -12.90
N VAL A 112 -3.23 8.53 -11.63
CA VAL A 112 -3.71 9.34 -10.50
C VAL A 112 -3.26 10.79 -10.63
N ALA A 113 -1.98 11.03 -10.96
CA ALA A 113 -1.44 12.36 -11.21
C ALA A 113 -2.17 13.13 -12.34
N ARG A 114 -2.84 12.42 -13.24
CA ARG A 114 -3.65 12.97 -14.34
C ARG A 114 -5.15 13.03 -14.03
N GLY A 115 -5.55 12.70 -12.80
CA GLY A 115 -6.96 12.64 -12.39
C GLY A 115 -7.74 11.50 -13.04
N ILE A 116 -7.06 10.46 -13.54
CA ILE A 116 -7.72 9.28 -14.11
C ILE A 116 -8.10 8.34 -12.99
N PRO A 117 -9.40 8.07 -12.77
CA PRO A 117 -9.84 7.15 -11.75
C PRO A 117 -9.42 5.72 -12.08
N TYR A 118 -9.04 4.97 -11.07
CA TYR A 118 -8.67 3.57 -11.24
C TYR A 118 -9.35 2.67 -10.20
N ARG A 119 -9.37 1.39 -10.51
CA ARG A 119 -9.80 0.34 -9.58
C ARG A 119 -8.99 -0.92 -9.79
N ARG A 120 -8.40 -1.46 -8.74
CA ARG A 120 -7.83 -2.80 -8.72
C ARG A 120 -8.96 -3.83 -8.78
N LEU A 121 -8.88 -4.79 -9.66
CA LEU A 121 -9.95 -5.77 -9.90
C LEU A 121 -9.73 -7.10 -9.18
N THR A 122 -8.49 -7.40 -8.81
CA THR A 122 -8.09 -8.62 -8.12
C THR A 122 -7.02 -8.29 -7.08
N SER A 123 -6.64 -9.24 -6.23
CA SER A 123 -5.45 -9.11 -5.38
C SER A 123 -4.13 -9.05 -6.16
N GLY A 124 -4.14 -9.40 -7.44
CA GLY A 124 -2.98 -9.31 -8.33
C GLY A 124 -2.81 -7.92 -8.97
N SER A 125 -2.20 -7.89 -10.15
CA SER A 125 -1.85 -6.67 -10.89
C SER A 125 -2.90 -6.21 -11.90
N LEU A 126 -4.10 -6.79 -11.91
CA LEU A 126 -5.16 -6.39 -12.84
C LEU A 126 -5.82 -5.09 -12.36
N VAL A 127 -5.65 -4.03 -13.13
CA VAL A 127 -6.17 -2.69 -12.83
C VAL A 127 -7.02 -2.19 -14.00
N GLN A 128 -8.15 -1.55 -13.66
CA GLN A 128 -8.98 -0.82 -14.60
C GLN A 128 -8.81 0.68 -14.40
N PHE A 129 -8.62 1.42 -15.48
CA PHE A 129 -8.62 2.86 -15.54
C PHE A 129 -9.88 3.38 -16.23
N GLY A 130 -10.44 4.45 -15.70
CA GLY A 130 -11.66 5.06 -16.24
C GLY A 130 -12.89 4.18 -16.12
N TRP A 131 -13.98 4.65 -16.74
CA TRP A 131 -15.31 4.04 -16.65
C TRP A 131 -15.99 3.92 -18.01
N GLY A 132 -16.96 3.04 -18.10
CA GLY A 132 -17.81 2.87 -19.27
C GLY A 132 -17.05 2.45 -20.53
N SER A 133 -17.44 2.99 -21.67
CA SER A 133 -16.88 2.61 -22.98
C SER A 133 -15.42 3.04 -23.19
N LYS A 134 -14.91 3.96 -22.38
CA LYS A 134 -13.53 4.46 -22.47
C LYS A 134 -12.59 3.81 -21.44
N GLN A 135 -13.10 2.87 -20.64
CA GLN A 135 -12.26 2.14 -19.69
C GLN A 135 -11.11 1.42 -20.42
N ARG A 136 -9.99 1.30 -19.72
CA ARG A 136 -8.83 0.50 -20.15
C ARG A 136 -8.41 -0.40 -19.00
N ARG A 137 -7.86 -1.56 -19.31
CA ARG A 137 -7.33 -2.48 -18.32
C ARG A 137 -5.87 -2.76 -18.60
N ILE A 138 -5.13 -2.92 -17.52
CA ILE A 138 -3.75 -3.40 -17.56
C ILE A 138 -3.60 -4.58 -16.63
N GLN A 139 -2.67 -5.46 -16.97
CA GLN A 139 -2.19 -6.51 -16.08
C GLN A 139 -0.67 -6.51 -16.15
N ALA A 140 0.00 -6.24 -15.02
CA ALA A 140 1.41 -5.91 -15.02
C ALA A 140 1.72 -4.72 -15.94
N ALA A 141 2.41 -4.92 -17.06
CA ALA A 141 2.69 -3.89 -18.07
C ALA A 141 1.91 -4.09 -19.38
N GLU A 142 1.05 -5.09 -19.43
CA GLU A 142 0.22 -5.39 -20.60
C GLU A 142 -1.08 -4.57 -20.57
N VAL A 143 -1.55 -4.21 -21.75
CA VAL A 143 -2.81 -3.47 -21.92
C VAL A 143 -3.85 -4.36 -22.59
N ASP A 144 -5.13 -4.00 -22.46
CA ASP A 144 -6.26 -4.76 -23.02
C ASP A 144 -6.27 -4.87 -24.55
N SER A 145 -5.37 -4.15 -25.23
CA SER A 145 -5.12 -4.25 -26.68
C SER A 145 -3.82 -4.99 -27.03
N THR A 146 -3.08 -5.49 -26.05
CA THR A 146 -1.88 -6.29 -26.28
C THR A 146 -2.25 -7.62 -26.93
N SER A 147 -1.62 -7.94 -28.06
CA SER A 147 -1.82 -9.23 -28.72
C SER A 147 -1.13 -10.34 -27.93
N GLY A 148 -1.85 -11.40 -27.57
CA GLY A 148 -1.27 -12.58 -26.92
C GLY A 148 -0.17 -13.24 -27.76
N VAL A 149 -0.21 -13.13 -29.10
CA VAL A 149 0.88 -13.58 -29.97
C VAL A 149 2.11 -12.69 -29.81
N ALA A 150 1.92 -11.36 -29.78
CA ALA A 150 3.04 -10.44 -29.58
C ALA A 150 3.68 -10.60 -28.19
N GLU A 151 2.86 -10.83 -27.17
CA GLU A 151 3.31 -11.13 -25.81
C GLU A 151 4.16 -12.43 -25.77
N SER A 152 3.64 -13.50 -26.35
CA SER A 152 4.34 -14.79 -26.40
C SER A 152 5.70 -14.68 -27.11
N ILE A 153 5.77 -13.91 -28.19
CA ILE A 153 7.03 -13.63 -28.89
C ILE A 153 7.97 -12.82 -27.99
N ALA A 154 7.46 -11.76 -27.34
CA ALA A 154 8.29 -10.88 -26.49
C ALA A 154 8.85 -11.60 -25.25
N GLN A 155 8.14 -12.59 -24.73
CA GLN A 155 8.60 -13.42 -23.61
C GLN A 155 9.70 -14.41 -24.02
N ASP A 156 9.66 -14.91 -25.25
CA ASP A 156 10.68 -15.80 -25.80
C ASP A 156 11.83 -14.99 -26.41
N LYS A 157 12.91 -14.85 -25.62
CA LYS A 157 14.09 -14.06 -26.04
C LYS A 157 14.79 -14.62 -27.26
N GLU A 158 14.78 -15.93 -27.43
CA GLU A 158 15.42 -16.58 -28.58
C GLU A 158 14.61 -16.37 -29.84
N LEU A 159 13.30 -16.62 -29.80
CA LEU A 159 12.38 -16.35 -30.89
C LEU A 159 12.40 -14.88 -31.29
N THR A 160 12.37 -13.97 -30.32
CA THR A 160 12.47 -12.53 -30.55
C THR A 160 13.75 -12.17 -31.32
N LYS A 161 14.91 -12.71 -30.90
CA LYS A 161 16.19 -12.49 -31.59
C LYS A 161 16.16 -13.04 -33.03
N GLN A 162 15.63 -14.23 -33.24
CA GLN A 162 15.51 -14.84 -34.55
C GLN A 162 14.69 -13.97 -35.52
N LEU A 163 13.50 -13.50 -35.03
CA LEU A 163 12.62 -12.65 -35.82
C LEU A 163 13.24 -11.29 -36.13
N LEU A 164 13.90 -10.66 -35.16
CA LEU A 164 14.61 -9.39 -35.35
C LEU A 164 15.76 -9.55 -36.36
N ASN A 165 16.57 -10.61 -36.20
CA ASN A 165 17.66 -10.88 -37.14
C ASN A 165 17.16 -11.14 -38.56
N ALA A 166 16.08 -11.91 -38.72
CA ALA A 166 15.43 -12.14 -40.00
C ALA A 166 14.90 -10.86 -40.65
N ALA A 167 14.51 -9.86 -39.84
CA ALA A 167 14.09 -8.53 -40.27
C ALA A 167 15.29 -7.57 -40.53
N GLY A 168 16.53 -8.04 -40.42
CA GLY A 168 17.74 -7.24 -40.64
C GLY A 168 18.14 -6.35 -39.45
N VAL A 169 17.54 -6.55 -38.27
CA VAL A 169 17.90 -5.81 -37.06
C VAL A 169 19.09 -6.51 -36.38
N PRO A 170 20.20 -5.82 -36.10
CA PRO A 170 21.34 -6.40 -35.39
C PRO A 170 20.94 -6.85 -33.99
N VAL A 171 21.25 -8.09 -33.67
CA VAL A 171 20.98 -8.67 -32.33
C VAL A 171 22.26 -9.25 -31.74
N PRO A 172 22.43 -9.21 -30.40
CA PRO A 172 23.56 -9.83 -29.75
C PRO A 172 23.57 -11.34 -29.99
N LEU A 173 24.73 -11.88 -30.34
CA LEU A 173 24.97 -13.32 -30.31
C LEU A 173 25.04 -13.74 -28.83
N GLY A 174 24.06 -14.45 -28.33
CA GLY A 174 23.99 -14.96 -27.00
C GLY A 174 23.39 -16.35 -26.99
N ARG A 175 23.87 -17.21 -26.09
CA ARG A 175 23.25 -18.49 -25.74
C ARG A 175 22.25 -18.28 -24.61
#